data_ad5d70c8da0787d6c9e79ef9836b289f
#
_entry.id   ad5d70c8da0787d6c9e79ef9836b289f
#
_cell.length_a   1.000
_cell.length_b   1.000
_cell.length_c   1.000
_cell.angle_alpha   90.00
_cell.angle_beta   90.00
_cell.angle_gamma   90.00
#
_symmetry.space_group_name_H-M   'P 1'
#
loop_
_entity.id
_entity.type
_entity.pdbx_description
1 polymer ?
#
loop_
_entity_poly.entity_id
_entity_poly.type
_entity_poly.pdbx_seq_one_letter_code
_entity_poly.pdbx_strand_id
1 'polypeptide(L)'
;MRRVGGMIVYVSDQGQAVKFYSEKLGFDIMVNMPFKGGKWIEVAPQGSDTTLSLMVPDGKMLPPEDVEAAKNDIGTSTGIWFYSDDIHSEFEELKKKGVDITVPEQQDWGGFMSQVKDPDGNTFSLISSP
;
A
#
# COMPACT_ATOMS: atom_id res chain seq x y z
N MET A 1 13.29 21.03 -2.62
CA MET A 1 12.23 20.03 -2.39
C MET A 1 10.91 20.55 -2.94
N ARG A 2 10.11 19.71 -3.56
CA ARG A 2 8.84 20.11 -4.18
C ARG A 2 7.63 19.46 -3.50
N ARG A 3 7.67 18.15 -3.32
CA ARG A 3 6.57 17.34 -2.77
C ARG A 3 7.11 16.01 -2.29
N VAL A 4 6.30 15.30 -1.52
CA VAL A 4 6.61 13.91 -1.19
C VAL A 4 6.42 13.07 -2.46
N GLY A 5 7.49 12.46 -2.94
CA GLY A 5 7.44 11.62 -4.14
C GLY A 5 6.73 10.30 -3.89
N GLY A 6 7.10 9.63 -2.80
CA GLY A 6 6.51 8.35 -2.46
C GLY A 6 7.09 7.74 -1.21
N MET A 7 6.60 6.56 -0.89
CA MET A 7 7.05 5.73 0.22
C MET A 7 7.34 4.32 -0.28
N ILE A 8 8.21 3.61 0.44
CA ILE A 8 8.49 2.21 0.14
C ILE A 8 7.61 1.32 1.01
N VAL A 9 6.98 0.34 0.39
CA VAL A 9 6.27 -0.74 1.09
C VAL A 9 7.01 -2.03 0.76
N TYR A 10 7.58 -2.67 1.77
CA TYR A 10 8.29 -3.92 1.56
C TYR A 10 7.32 -5.08 1.43
N VAL A 11 7.55 -5.91 0.43
CA VAL A 11 6.67 -7.05 0.10
C VAL A 11 7.52 -8.30 -0.10
N SER A 12 6.92 -9.48 0.10
CA SER A 12 7.60 -10.75 -0.06
C SER A 12 7.68 -11.19 -1.53
N ASP A 13 6.69 -10.81 -2.33
CA ASP A 13 6.58 -11.17 -3.75
C ASP A 13 6.06 -9.98 -4.52
N GLN A 14 6.90 -9.43 -5.40
CA GLN A 14 6.58 -8.22 -6.13
C GLN A 14 5.45 -8.41 -7.14
N GLY A 15 5.41 -9.56 -7.83
CA GLY A 15 4.35 -9.85 -8.79
C GLY A 15 2.98 -9.98 -8.11
N GLN A 16 2.92 -10.68 -6.98
CA GLN A 16 1.71 -10.81 -6.18
C GLN A 16 1.24 -9.45 -5.66
N ALA A 17 2.18 -8.63 -5.20
CA ALA A 17 1.88 -7.29 -4.70
C ALA A 17 1.29 -6.40 -5.79
N VAL A 18 1.94 -6.34 -6.96
CA VAL A 18 1.45 -5.54 -8.09
C VAL A 18 0.03 -5.95 -8.46
N LYS A 19 -0.23 -7.24 -8.52
CA LYS A 19 -1.55 -7.77 -8.86
C LYS A 19 -2.59 -7.34 -7.83
N PHE A 20 -2.26 -7.41 -6.55
CA PHE A 20 -3.17 -6.99 -5.48
C PHE A 20 -3.49 -5.50 -5.56
N TYR A 21 -2.45 -4.65 -5.60
CA TYR A 21 -2.65 -3.20 -5.61
C TYR A 21 -3.37 -2.72 -6.86
N SER A 22 -3.10 -3.29 -8.03
CA SER A 22 -3.75 -2.88 -9.27
C SER A 22 -5.14 -3.49 -9.45
N GLU A 23 -5.31 -4.79 -9.21
CA GLU A 23 -6.58 -5.48 -9.48
C GLU A 23 -7.57 -5.38 -8.32
N LYS A 24 -7.10 -5.48 -7.07
CA LYS A 24 -7.99 -5.44 -5.90
C LYS A 24 -8.23 -4.02 -5.42
N LEU A 25 -7.18 -3.23 -5.26
CA LEU A 25 -7.32 -1.85 -4.81
C LEU A 25 -7.59 -0.86 -5.94
N GLY A 26 -7.41 -1.27 -7.20
CA GLY A 26 -7.66 -0.39 -8.34
C GLY A 26 -6.63 0.69 -8.55
N PHE A 27 -5.42 0.52 -8.01
CA PHE A 27 -4.33 1.48 -8.19
C PHE A 27 -3.75 1.40 -9.59
N ASP A 28 -3.28 2.54 -10.10
CA ASP A 28 -2.54 2.59 -11.34
C ASP A 28 -1.09 2.19 -11.12
N ILE A 29 -0.52 1.48 -12.09
CA ILE A 29 0.92 1.18 -12.11
C ILE A 29 1.59 2.40 -12.75
N MET A 30 2.31 3.18 -11.93
CA MET A 30 2.92 4.43 -12.37
C MET A 30 4.31 4.23 -12.95
N VAL A 31 5.06 3.27 -12.43
CA VAL A 31 6.40 2.92 -12.91
C VAL A 31 6.56 1.41 -12.82
N ASN A 32 7.16 0.82 -13.84
CA ASN A 32 7.54 -0.58 -13.85
C ASN A 32 8.75 -0.71 -14.78
N MET A 33 9.94 -0.74 -14.20
CA MET A 33 11.17 -0.72 -14.98
C MET A 33 12.25 -1.59 -14.32
N PRO A 34 13.20 -2.12 -15.13
CA PRO A 34 14.35 -2.83 -14.58
C PRO A 34 15.19 -1.90 -13.71
N PHE A 35 15.70 -2.44 -12.60
CA PHE A 35 16.53 -1.68 -11.68
C PHE A 35 17.37 -2.62 -10.83
N LYS A 36 18.70 -2.48 -10.88
CA LYS A 36 19.67 -3.25 -10.05
C LYS A 36 19.43 -4.77 -10.07
N GLY A 37 19.16 -5.33 -11.25
CA GLY A 37 18.92 -6.77 -11.38
C GLY A 37 17.54 -7.24 -10.94
N GLY A 38 16.67 -6.33 -10.57
CA GLY A 38 15.27 -6.57 -10.23
C GLY A 38 14.38 -5.57 -10.95
N LYS A 39 13.31 -5.13 -10.28
CA LYS A 39 12.39 -4.13 -10.84
C LYS A 39 12.08 -3.05 -9.83
N TRP A 40 11.96 -1.83 -10.32
CA TRP A 40 11.40 -0.71 -9.56
C TRP A 40 9.96 -0.54 -10.01
N ILE A 41 9.02 -0.72 -9.08
CA ILE A 41 7.59 -0.63 -9.37
C ILE A 41 6.94 0.34 -8.41
N GLU A 42 6.20 1.31 -8.98
CA GLU A 42 5.42 2.26 -8.19
C GLU A 42 3.95 2.15 -8.57
N VAL A 43 3.10 2.16 -7.56
CA VAL A 43 1.64 2.15 -7.72
C VAL A 43 1.04 3.33 -6.95
N ALA A 44 -0.13 3.79 -7.37
CA ALA A 44 -0.83 4.87 -6.69
C ALA A 44 -2.31 4.83 -6.98
N PRO A 45 -3.15 5.31 -6.06
CA PRO A 45 -4.56 5.57 -6.38
C PRO A 45 -4.66 6.51 -7.58
N GLN A 46 -5.71 6.35 -8.37
CA GLN A 46 -5.92 7.21 -9.54
C GLN A 46 -5.93 8.68 -9.14
N GLY A 47 -5.12 9.49 -9.84
CA GLY A 47 -5.01 10.92 -9.58
C GLY A 47 -4.05 11.31 -8.46
N SER A 48 -3.41 10.36 -7.78
CA SER A 48 -2.44 10.65 -6.73
C SER A 48 -1.06 10.93 -7.33
N ASP A 49 -0.40 11.99 -6.88
CA ASP A 49 0.97 12.32 -7.25
C ASP A 49 2.00 11.58 -6.39
N THR A 50 1.60 11.15 -5.20
CA THR A 50 2.46 10.38 -4.30
C THR A 50 2.27 8.90 -4.58
N THR A 51 3.36 8.17 -4.72
CA THR A 51 3.34 6.76 -5.09
C THR A 51 3.82 5.86 -3.96
N LEU A 52 3.49 4.58 -4.05
CA LEU A 52 4.05 3.53 -3.22
C LEU A 52 4.98 2.68 -4.08
N SER A 53 6.23 2.54 -3.65
CA SER A 53 7.17 1.63 -4.30
C SER A 53 7.07 0.26 -3.62
N LEU A 54 6.71 -0.75 -4.39
CA LEU A 54 6.59 -2.13 -3.89
C LEU A 54 7.94 -2.82 -4.06
N MET A 55 8.66 -3.01 -2.96
CA MET A 55 10.05 -3.48 -3.00
C MET A 55 10.24 -4.78 -2.23
N VAL A 56 10.88 -5.75 -2.86
CA VAL A 56 11.36 -6.94 -2.15
C VAL A 56 12.68 -6.57 -1.47
N PRO A 57 12.78 -6.71 -0.14
CA PRO A 57 14.00 -6.34 0.58
C PRO A 57 15.06 -7.43 0.42
N ASP A 58 15.94 -7.24 -0.56
CA ASP A 58 17.05 -8.15 -0.81
C ASP A 58 18.35 -7.37 -1.01
N GLY A 59 19.47 -8.08 -1.14
CA GLY A 59 20.79 -7.49 -1.28
C GLY A 59 21.02 -6.76 -2.61
N LYS A 60 20.10 -6.88 -3.57
CA LYS A 60 20.17 -6.12 -4.83
C LYS A 60 19.69 -4.70 -4.66
N MET A 61 18.67 -4.51 -3.82
CA MET A 61 18.01 -3.22 -3.63
C MET A 61 18.53 -2.45 -2.44
N LEU A 62 19.05 -3.14 -1.43
CA LEU A 62 19.43 -2.54 -0.15
C LEU A 62 20.87 -2.91 0.23
N PRO A 63 21.56 -2.05 0.98
CA PRO A 63 22.82 -2.44 1.62
C PRO A 63 22.59 -3.67 2.52
N PRO A 64 23.59 -4.57 2.62
CA PRO A 64 23.42 -5.79 3.42
C PRO A 64 22.98 -5.56 4.86
N GLU A 65 23.42 -4.47 5.48
CA GLU A 65 23.09 -4.11 6.86
C GLU A 65 21.63 -3.74 7.04
N ASP A 66 20.92 -3.37 5.96
CA ASP A 66 19.53 -2.91 6.02
C ASP A 66 18.51 -4.00 5.67
N VAL A 67 18.96 -5.11 5.08
CA VAL A 67 18.07 -6.14 4.54
C VAL A 67 17.21 -6.77 5.63
N GLU A 68 17.81 -7.12 6.77
CA GLU A 68 17.09 -7.83 7.84
C GLU A 68 15.99 -6.95 8.46
N ALA A 69 16.29 -5.68 8.72
CA ALA A 69 15.31 -4.74 9.24
C ALA A 69 14.14 -4.55 8.27
N ALA A 70 14.43 -4.44 6.98
CA ALA A 70 13.40 -4.29 5.96
C ALA A 70 12.52 -5.53 5.85
N LYS A 71 13.10 -6.74 5.95
CA LYS A 71 12.33 -7.99 5.99
C LYS A 71 11.39 -8.04 7.19
N ASN A 72 11.85 -7.55 8.33
CA ASN A 72 11.05 -7.53 9.56
C ASN A 72 9.91 -6.52 9.49
N ASP A 73 9.99 -5.52 8.61
CA ASP A 73 8.92 -4.55 8.38
C ASP A 73 7.74 -5.13 7.58
N ILE A 74 7.98 -6.21 6.82
CA ILE A 74 6.90 -6.84 6.06
C ILE A 74 5.81 -7.31 7.02
N GLY A 75 4.56 -6.94 6.73
CA GLY A 75 3.41 -7.35 7.53
C GLY A 75 3.12 -6.50 8.75
N THR A 76 3.73 -5.32 8.84
CA THR A 76 3.50 -4.38 9.94
C THR A 76 2.65 -3.19 9.48
N SER A 77 2.30 -2.31 10.42
CA SER A 77 1.61 -1.06 10.10
C SER A 77 2.53 -0.15 9.29
N THR A 78 2.03 0.32 8.15
CA THR A 78 2.80 1.19 7.26
C THR A 78 2.81 2.65 7.70
N GLY A 79 1.86 3.05 8.55
CA GLY A 79 1.65 4.46 8.89
C GLY A 79 1.06 5.29 7.76
N ILE A 80 0.65 4.65 6.68
CA ILE A 80 0.09 5.32 5.50
C ILE A 80 -1.43 5.24 5.55
N TRP A 81 -2.10 6.33 5.19
CA TRP A 81 -3.56 6.32 5.07
C TRP A 81 -4.00 6.85 3.71
N PHE A 82 -5.14 6.38 3.27
CA PHE A 82 -5.79 6.81 2.05
C PHE A 82 -7.12 7.47 2.41
N TYR A 83 -7.52 8.46 1.63
CA TYR A 83 -8.84 9.07 1.79
C TYR A 83 -9.86 8.36 0.89
N SER A 84 -11.06 8.21 1.41
CA SER A 84 -12.20 7.66 0.67
C SER A 84 -13.31 8.70 0.63
N ASP A 85 -13.91 8.87 -0.54
CA ASP A 85 -15.09 9.74 -0.69
C ASP A 85 -16.37 9.06 -0.18
N ASP A 86 -16.38 7.71 -0.17
CA ASP A 86 -17.51 6.91 0.29
C ASP A 86 -16.97 5.61 0.89
N ILE A 87 -16.58 5.66 2.15
CA ILE A 87 -15.90 4.55 2.81
C ILE A 87 -16.79 3.30 2.94
N HIS A 88 -18.10 3.49 3.16
CA HIS A 88 -19.02 2.35 3.30
C HIS A 88 -19.16 1.58 1.99
N SER A 89 -19.31 2.29 0.88
CA SER A 89 -19.36 1.68 -0.45
C SER A 89 -18.05 1.02 -0.80
N GLU A 90 -16.93 1.68 -0.54
CA GLU A 90 -15.59 1.16 -0.81
C GLU A 90 -15.30 -0.08 0.01
N PHE A 91 -15.70 -0.10 1.29
CA PHE A 91 -15.61 -1.28 2.14
C PHE A 91 -16.33 -2.48 1.52
N GLU A 92 -17.58 -2.28 1.07
CA GLU A 92 -18.36 -3.36 0.46
C GLU A 92 -17.70 -3.91 -0.81
N GLU A 93 -17.20 -3.02 -1.67
CA GLU A 93 -16.51 -3.42 -2.89
C GLU A 93 -15.24 -4.23 -2.61
N LEU A 94 -14.40 -3.73 -1.70
CA LEU A 94 -13.16 -4.42 -1.34
C LEU A 94 -13.43 -5.75 -0.64
N LYS A 95 -14.45 -5.80 0.21
CA LYS A 95 -14.85 -7.03 0.88
C LYS A 95 -15.29 -8.10 -0.14
N LYS A 96 -16.03 -7.72 -1.16
CA LYS A 96 -16.46 -8.63 -2.23
C LYS A 96 -15.27 -9.17 -3.02
N LYS A 97 -14.21 -8.39 -3.17
CA LYS A 97 -13.00 -8.82 -3.86
C LYS A 97 -12.10 -9.69 -2.99
N GLY A 98 -12.48 -9.94 -1.74
CA GLY A 98 -11.71 -10.75 -0.82
C GLY A 98 -10.58 -10.02 -0.11
N VAL A 99 -10.59 -8.68 -0.12
CA VAL A 99 -9.59 -7.87 0.59
C VAL A 99 -9.85 -7.96 2.09
N ASP A 100 -8.78 -8.09 2.86
CA ASP A 100 -8.84 -8.05 4.32
C ASP A 100 -9.00 -6.60 4.77
N ILE A 101 -10.23 -6.23 5.08
CA ILE A 101 -10.60 -4.88 5.48
C ILE A 101 -11.58 -4.94 6.66
N THR A 102 -11.37 -4.06 7.65
CA THR A 102 -12.29 -3.98 8.79
C THR A 102 -13.49 -3.10 8.47
N VAL A 103 -14.59 -3.35 9.18
CA VAL A 103 -15.81 -2.52 9.06
C VAL A 103 -15.47 -1.09 9.46
N PRO A 104 -15.92 -0.08 8.69
CA PRO A 104 -15.68 1.31 9.06
C PRO A 104 -16.24 1.65 10.44
N GLU A 105 -15.41 2.27 11.27
CA GLU A 105 -15.78 2.71 12.61
C GLU A 105 -15.70 4.21 12.72
N GLN A 106 -16.72 4.82 13.31
CA GLN A 106 -16.72 6.26 13.54
C GLN A 106 -15.65 6.63 14.57
N GLN A 107 -14.91 7.67 14.28
CA GLN A 107 -13.82 8.16 15.12
C GLN A 107 -14.27 9.39 15.92
N ASP A 108 -13.50 9.74 16.97
CA ASP A 108 -13.81 10.89 17.83
C ASP A 108 -13.89 12.21 17.06
N TRP A 109 -13.13 12.32 15.96
CA TRP A 109 -13.13 13.52 15.12
C TRP A 109 -14.30 13.55 14.12
N GLY A 110 -15.18 12.55 14.12
CA GLY A 110 -16.42 12.52 13.36
C GLY A 110 -16.40 11.74 12.07
N GLY A 111 -15.23 11.49 11.48
CA GLY A 111 -15.11 10.65 10.28
C GLY A 111 -15.03 9.16 10.62
N PHE A 112 -14.81 8.35 9.60
CA PHE A 112 -14.75 6.89 9.73
C PHE A 112 -13.37 6.37 9.34
N MET A 113 -12.99 5.24 9.89
CA MET A 113 -11.72 4.59 9.57
C MET A 113 -11.90 3.08 9.44
N SER A 114 -11.24 2.49 8.43
CA SER A 114 -11.08 1.05 8.26
C SER A 114 -9.60 0.74 8.18
N GLN A 115 -9.22 -0.50 8.55
CA GLN A 115 -7.88 -1.02 8.33
C GLN A 115 -7.90 -1.93 7.11
N VAL A 116 -6.94 -1.75 6.21
CA VAL A 116 -6.80 -2.54 4.98
C VAL A 116 -5.47 -3.25 5.01
N LYS A 117 -5.45 -4.54 4.71
CA LYS A 117 -4.21 -5.32 4.66
C LYS A 117 -3.93 -5.84 3.27
N ASP A 118 -2.67 -5.79 2.86
CA ASP A 118 -2.23 -6.44 1.64
C ASP A 118 -1.95 -7.93 1.90
N PRO A 119 -1.54 -8.72 0.87
CA PRO A 119 -1.30 -10.16 1.06
C PRO A 119 -0.22 -10.50 2.08
N ASP A 120 0.72 -9.60 2.33
CA ASP A 120 1.78 -9.79 3.32
C ASP A 120 1.36 -9.34 4.72
N GLY A 121 0.18 -8.75 4.87
CA GLY A 121 -0.29 -8.20 6.13
C GLY A 121 0.15 -6.76 6.36
N ASN A 122 0.78 -6.09 5.39
CA ASN A 122 1.06 -4.67 5.49
C ASN A 122 -0.25 -3.92 5.66
N THR A 123 -0.34 -3.08 6.68
CA THR A 123 -1.60 -2.47 7.10
C THR A 123 -1.63 -0.99 6.79
N PHE A 124 -2.73 -0.57 6.16
CA PHE A 124 -3.03 0.83 5.83
C PHE A 124 -4.32 1.23 6.51
N SER A 125 -4.52 2.53 6.69
CA SER A 125 -5.81 3.07 7.11
C SER A 125 -6.54 3.64 5.90
N LEU A 126 -7.85 3.42 5.85
CA LEU A 126 -8.75 4.06 4.90
C LEU A 126 -9.62 5.02 5.73
N ILE A 127 -9.66 6.29 5.34
CA ILE A 127 -10.26 7.34 6.16
C ILE A 127 -11.24 8.15 5.32
N SER A 128 -12.40 8.44 5.88
CA SER A 128 -13.36 9.37 5.31
C SER A 128 -13.49 10.62 6.19
N SER A 129 -13.87 11.72 5.56
CA SER A 129 -14.19 12.96 6.28
C SER A 129 -15.43 12.79 7.17
N PRO A 130 -15.59 13.63 8.17
CA PRO A 130 -16.81 13.67 8.97
C PRO A 130 -18.06 13.90 8.13
#